data_1e35a4efbb3cfb2aebecbf14ce48e8d7
#
_entry.id   1e35a4efbb3cfb2aebecbf14ce48e8d7
#
_cell.length_a   1.000
_cell.length_b   1.000
_cell.length_c   1.000
_cell.angle_alpha   90.00
_cell.angle_beta   90.00
_cell.angle_gamma   90.00
#
_symmetry.space_group_name_H-M   'P 1'
#
loop_
_entity.id
_entity.type
_entity.pdbx_description
1 polymer ?
#
loop_
_entity_poly.entity_id
_entity_poly.type
_entity_poly.pdbx_seq_one_letter_code
_entity_poly.pdbx_strand_id
1 'polypeptide(L)'
;NIRSIPNICDGLKPSQRKVLYSCFKRNLISDGKVSQFVGYISENSAYHHGEMSLTNTVIGMAQNFIGSNNLNLLQPNGQFGTRLMGGKDSSSARYIFTQLSKITRNLFIKDDDILYNYLDDDGISIEPEYYIPSIPLILINGIC
;
A
#
# COMPACT_ATOMS: atom_id res chain seq x y z
N ASN A 1 -2.70 -18.36 -7.55
CA ASN A 1 -1.41 -17.71 -7.31
C ASN A 1 -1.53 -16.71 -6.16
N ILE A 2 -0.77 -16.93 -5.09
CA ILE A 2 -0.81 -16.14 -3.84
C ILE A 2 -0.58 -14.63 -4.11
N ARG A 3 0.25 -14.28 -5.09
CA ARG A 3 0.60 -12.89 -5.38
C ARG A 3 -0.55 -12.04 -5.92
N SER A 4 -1.52 -12.66 -6.56
CA SER A 4 -2.62 -11.95 -7.21
C SER A 4 -3.93 -12.01 -6.44
N ILE A 5 -4.00 -12.80 -5.37
CA ILE A 5 -5.22 -13.01 -4.59
C ILE A 5 -5.12 -12.24 -3.28
N PRO A 6 -6.07 -11.29 -3.01
CA PRO A 6 -6.10 -10.61 -1.71
C PRO A 6 -6.36 -11.59 -0.57
N ASN A 7 -5.73 -11.35 0.58
CA ASN A 7 -6.00 -12.11 1.79
C ASN A 7 -7.39 -11.74 2.32
N ILE A 8 -8.17 -12.73 2.72
CA ILE A 8 -9.53 -12.50 3.21
C ILE A 8 -9.56 -11.70 4.51
N CYS A 9 -8.50 -11.75 5.30
CA CYS A 9 -8.44 -11.04 6.59
C CYS A 9 -8.25 -9.54 6.41
N ASP A 10 -7.36 -9.11 5.52
CA ASP A 10 -7.03 -7.69 5.35
C ASP A 10 -7.38 -7.12 3.97
N GLY A 11 -7.79 -7.96 3.03
CA GLY A 11 -8.12 -7.51 1.68
C GLY A 11 -6.93 -7.06 0.86
N LEU A 12 -5.71 -7.36 1.29
CA LEU A 12 -4.48 -6.89 0.66
C LEU A 12 -3.77 -8.03 -0.07
N LYS A 13 -3.21 -7.71 -1.23
CA LYS A 13 -2.21 -8.57 -1.90
C LYS A 13 -0.87 -8.43 -1.17
N PRO A 14 0.04 -9.40 -1.29
CA PRO A 14 1.33 -9.32 -0.60
C PRO A 14 2.11 -8.03 -0.86
N SER A 15 2.15 -7.54 -2.10
CA SER A 15 2.83 -6.29 -2.43
C SER A 15 2.18 -5.08 -1.76
N GLN A 16 0.86 -5.05 -1.69
CA GLN A 16 0.12 -3.99 -1.01
C GLN A 16 0.40 -3.98 0.50
N ARG A 17 0.51 -5.18 1.11
CA ARG A 17 0.84 -5.30 2.53
C ARG A 17 2.25 -4.82 2.83
N LYS A 18 3.20 -5.08 1.95
CA LYS A 18 4.57 -4.55 2.06
C LYS A 18 4.58 -3.02 2.02
N VAL A 19 3.81 -2.43 1.11
CA VAL A 19 3.67 -0.97 1.01
C VAL A 19 3.09 -0.41 2.30
N LEU A 20 2.01 -0.98 2.80
CA LEU A 20 1.34 -0.49 4.01
C LEU A 20 2.24 -0.62 5.24
N TYR A 21 2.92 -1.76 5.40
CA TYR A 21 3.87 -1.98 6.48
C TYR A 21 4.99 -0.92 6.46
N SER A 22 5.53 -0.63 5.29
CA SER A 22 6.58 0.37 5.14
C SER A 22 6.08 1.78 5.47
N CYS A 23 4.82 2.09 5.13
CA CYS A 23 4.19 3.36 5.54
C CYS A 23 4.12 3.48 7.05
N PHE A 24 3.73 2.42 7.74
CA PHE A 24 3.63 2.41 9.20
C PHE A 24 5.01 2.51 9.84
N LYS A 25 5.97 1.77 9.33
CA LYS A 25 7.33 1.76 9.84
C LYS A 25 8.01 3.13 9.69
N ARG A 26 7.79 3.79 8.55
CA ARG A 26 8.33 5.13 8.30
C ARG A 26 7.49 6.24 8.92
N ASN A 27 6.28 5.92 9.38
CA ASN A 27 5.32 6.91 9.88
C ASN A 27 5.03 7.99 8.84
N LEU A 28 4.58 7.58 7.65
CA LEU A 28 4.40 8.44 6.48
C LEU A 28 3.12 9.27 6.60
N ILE A 29 3.12 10.24 7.51
CA ILE A 29 1.99 11.12 7.80
C ILE A 29 2.08 12.48 7.09
N SER A 30 3.21 12.76 6.43
CA SER A 30 3.42 13.95 5.60
C SER A 30 3.85 13.52 4.21
N ASP A 31 3.70 14.43 3.23
CA ASP A 31 4.00 14.12 1.82
C ASP A 31 5.42 13.60 1.64
N GLY A 32 5.53 12.45 1.00
CA GLY A 32 6.79 11.88 0.55
C GLY A 32 6.74 11.62 -0.95
N LYS A 33 7.85 11.87 -1.63
CA LYS A 33 7.96 11.60 -3.07
C LYS A 33 7.82 10.09 -3.33
N VAL A 34 6.96 9.72 -4.27
CA VAL A 34 6.69 8.29 -4.55
C VAL A 34 7.97 7.54 -4.91
N SER A 35 8.86 8.14 -5.74
CA SER A 35 10.11 7.48 -6.11
C SER A 35 11.01 7.18 -4.90
N GLN A 36 11.09 8.08 -3.94
CA GLN A 36 11.88 7.87 -2.72
C GLN A 36 11.23 6.82 -1.82
N PHE A 37 9.91 6.85 -1.72
CA PHE A 37 9.18 5.88 -0.92
C PHE A 37 9.30 4.46 -1.49
N VAL A 38 9.25 4.30 -2.81
CA VAL A 38 9.46 3.01 -3.48
C VAL A 38 10.84 2.44 -3.15
N GLY A 39 11.89 3.26 -3.17
CA GLY A 39 13.23 2.86 -2.76
C GLY A 39 13.26 2.37 -1.31
N TYR A 40 12.61 3.10 -0.42
CA TYR A 40 12.51 2.71 0.99
C TYR A 40 11.81 1.35 1.17
N ILE A 41 10.71 1.11 0.45
CA ILE A 41 9.98 -0.15 0.53
C ILE A 41 10.85 -1.31 0.04
N SER A 42 11.54 -1.14 -1.08
CA SER A 42 12.43 -2.16 -1.63
C SER A 42 13.49 -2.58 -0.64
N GLU A 43 14.02 -1.63 0.11
CA GLU A 43 15.07 -1.88 1.10
C GLU A 43 14.53 -2.55 2.37
N ASN A 44 13.36 -2.12 2.86
CA ASN A 44 12.88 -2.49 4.20
C ASN A 44 11.88 -3.63 4.23
N SER A 45 11.38 -4.10 3.10
CA SER A 45 10.38 -5.18 3.05
C SER A 45 10.80 -6.37 2.20
N ALA A 46 12.07 -6.47 1.85
CA ALA A 46 12.63 -7.56 1.04
C ALA A 46 11.84 -7.78 -0.26
N TYR A 47 11.53 -6.71 -0.97
CA TYR A 47 10.80 -6.78 -2.22
C TYR A 47 11.72 -7.13 -3.38
N HIS A 48 11.43 -8.26 -4.06
CA HIS A 48 12.32 -8.84 -5.07
C HIS A 48 11.81 -8.71 -6.51
N HIS A 49 10.77 -7.93 -6.77
CA HIS A 49 10.07 -7.92 -8.06
C HIS A 49 10.31 -6.67 -8.92
N GLY A 50 11.24 -5.82 -8.55
CA GLY A 50 11.58 -4.61 -9.30
C GLY A 50 10.74 -3.40 -8.94
N GLU A 51 11.34 -2.22 -9.11
CA GLU A 51 10.75 -0.95 -8.66
C GLU A 51 9.54 -0.53 -9.46
N MET A 52 9.47 -0.86 -10.76
CA MET A 52 8.33 -0.49 -11.60
C MET A 52 7.04 -1.14 -11.10
N SER A 53 7.08 -2.43 -10.77
CA SER A 53 5.93 -3.15 -10.24
C SER A 53 5.49 -2.55 -8.90
N LEU A 54 6.43 -2.22 -8.04
CA LEU A 54 6.17 -1.62 -6.73
C LEU A 54 5.61 -0.20 -6.88
N THR A 55 6.15 0.58 -7.80
CA THR A 55 5.63 1.92 -8.13
C THR A 55 4.16 1.85 -8.54
N ASN A 56 3.81 0.90 -9.41
CA ASN A 56 2.43 0.71 -9.84
C ASN A 56 1.53 0.31 -8.68
N THR A 57 2.02 -0.49 -7.74
CA THR A 57 1.28 -0.85 -6.53
C THR A 57 0.99 0.37 -5.67
N VAL A 58 1.99 1.21 -5.42
CA VAL A 58 1.83 2.44 -4.61
C VAL A 58 0.82 3.37 -5.28
N ILE A 59 0.95 3.61 -6.58
CA ILE A 59 0.04 4.47 -7.33
C ILE A 59 -1.39 3.92 -7.27
N GLY A 60 -1.56 2.62 -7.48
CA GLY A 60 -2.86 1.97 -7.44
C GLY A 60 -3.55 2.11 -6.07
N MET A 61 -2.81 2.01 -4.98
CA MET A 61 -3.36 2.15 -3.62
C MET A 61 -3.80 3.57 -3.30
N ALA A 62 -3.28 4.56 -4.01
CA ALA A 62 -3.63 5.97 -3.82
C ALA A 62 -4.76 6.45 -4.74
N GLN A 63 -5.01 5.76 -5.85
CA GLN A 63 -6.05 6.17 -6.81
C GLN A 63 -7.43 6.20 -6.15
N ASN A 64 -8.18 7.26 -6.40
CA ASN A 64 -9.46 7.52 -5.74
C ASN A 64 -10.61 7.84 -6.71
N PHE A 65 -10.43 7.63 -8.01
CA PHE A 65 -11.48 7.85 -9.00
C PHE A 65 -12.45 6.65 -9.04
N ILE A 66 -13.61 6.85 -9.64
CA ILE A 66 -14.62 5.77 -9.79
C ILE A 66 -14.05 4.64 -10.65
N GLY A 67 -14.08 3.42 -10.12
CA GLY A 67 -13.49 2.23 -10.75
C GLY A 67 -12.13 1.85 -10.19
N SER A 68 -11.56 2.68 -9.31
CA SER A 68 -10.38 2.35 -8.54
C SER A 68 -10.77 1.92 -7.12
N ASN A 69 -10.12 2.44 -6.08
CA ASN A 69 -10.48 2.10 -4.71
C ASN A 69 -11.72 2.87 -4.24
N ASN A 70 -12.64 2.19 -3.58
CA ASN A 70 -13.69 2.85 -2.82
C ASN A 70 -13.12 3.53 -1.58
N LEU A 71 -12.05 2.98 -1.04
CA LEU A 71 -11.33 3.51 0.11
C LEU A 71 -9.84 3.45 -0.18
N ASN A 72 -9.24 4.58 -0.50
CA ASN A 72 -7.81 4.65 -0.80
C ASN A 72 -7.01 4.80 0.51
N LEU A 73 -6.08 3.87 0.75
CA LEU A 73 -5.26 3.85 1.95
C LEU A 73 -4.12 4.88 1.92
N LEU A 74 -3.76 5.34 0.72
CA LEU A 74 -2.77 6.38 0.49
C LEU A 74 -3.42 7.56 -0.21
N GLN A 75 -2.85 8.77 -0.02
CA GLN A 75 -3.36 9.99 -0.67
C GLN A 75 -2.66 10.22 -1.99
N PRO A 76 -3.43 10.57 -3.06
CA PRO A 76 -2.88 10.89 -4.37
C PRO A 76 -2.57 12.39 -4.48
N ASN A 77 -1.38 12.80 -4.10
CA ASN A 77 -0.97 14.21 -4.18
C ASN A 77 -0.19 14.44 -5.47
N GLY A 78 -0.90 14.87 -6.50
CA GLY A 78 -0.41 15.03 -7.85
C GLY A 78 -1.24 14.25 -8.86
N GLN A 79 -0.71 13.99 -10.06
CA GLN A 79 -1.42 13.26 -11.10
C GLN A 79 -1.19 11.75 -10.95
N PHE A 80 -2.12 11.08 -10.31
CA PHE A 80 -2.09 9.63 -10.08
C PHE A 80 -2.90 8.85 -11.11
N GLY A 81 -3.41 9.51 -12.13
CA GLY A 81 -4.24 8.90 -13.14
C GLY A 81 -5.70 9.31 -13.05
N THR A 82 -6.44 9.12 -14.14
CA THR A 82 -7.83 9.49 -14.23
C THR A 82 -8.70 8.28 -14.59
N ARG A 83 -9.98 8.39 -14.29
CA ARG A 83 -10.97 7.38 -14.69
C ARG A 83 -11.00 7.18 -16.20
N LEU A 84 -10.88 8.27 -16.95
CA LEU A 84 -10.95 8.24 -18.42
C LEU A 84 -9.88 7.33 -19.01
N MET A 85 -8.69 7.32 -18.43
CA MET A 85 -7.56 6.52 -18.89
C MET A 85 -7.35 5.24 -18.07
N GLY A 86 -8.29 4.91 -17.19
CA GLY A 86 -8.16 3.74 -16.33
C GLY A 86 -6.96 3.81 -15.38
N GLY A 87 -6.53 5.01 -15.05
CA GLY A 87 -5.39 5.24 -14.16
C GLY A 87 -4.02 5.11 -14.84
N LYS A 88 -3.97 4.90 -16.15
CA LYS A 88 -2.70 4.71 -16.87
C LYS A 88 -1.97 6.01 -17.20
N ASP A 89 -2.62 7.14 -16.99
CA ASP A 89 -2.09 8.47 -17.28
C ASP A 89 -1.44 9.13 -16.06
N SER A 90 -1.00 8.33 -15.09
CA SER A 90 -0.27 8.85 -13.94
C SER A 90 1.07 9.43 -14.37
N SER A 91 1.48 10.50 -13.66
CA SER A 91 2.82 11.07 -13.85
C SER A 91 3.90 10.12 -13.33
N SER A 92 5.14 10.37 -13.76
CA SER A 92 6.29 9.61 -13.24
C SER A 92 6.38 9.75 -11.70
N ALA A 93 6.84 8.69 -11.04
CA ALA A 93 7.02 8.64 -9.60
C ALA A 93 7.87 9.78 -9.03
N ARG A 94 8.70 10.41 -9.88
CA ARG A 94 9.54 11.56 -9.48
C ARG A 94 8.74 12.84 -9.24
N TYR A 95 7.53 12.94 -9.78
CA TYR A 95 6.75 14.18 -9.79
C TYR A 95 5.50 14.11 -8.92
N ILE A 96 5.23 13.00 -8.30
CA ILE A 96 4.04 12.80 -7.48
C ILE A 96 4.43 12.42 -6.05
N PHE A 97 3.53 12.73 -5.11
CA PHE A 97 3.75 12.56 -3.68
C PHE A 97 2.61 11.76 -3.08
N THR A 98 2.88 11.08 -1.98
CA THR A 98 1.86 10.33 -1.26
C THR A 98 2.11 10.39 0.23
N GLN A 99 1.08 10.06 0.99
CA GLN A 99 1.13 9.87 2.44
C GLN A 99 -0.01 8.95 2.85
N LEU A 100 0.01 8.46 4.08
CA LEU A 100 -1.10 7.70 4.61
C LEU A 100 -2.36 8.56 4.63
N SER A 101 -3.49 8.00 4.17
CA SER A 101 -4.78 8.62 4.37
C SER A 101 -5.10 8.65 5.86
N LYS A 102 -5.82 9.68 6.31
CA LYS A 102 -6.14 9.84 7.74
C LYS A 102 -6.89 8.64 8.31
N ILE A 103 -7.75 8.02 7.51
CA ILE A 103 -8.54 6.87 7.93
C ILE A 103 -7.71 5.59 8.09
N THR A 104 -6.54 5.51 7.46
CA THR A 104 -5.77 4.26 7.40
C THR A 104 -5.39 3.76 8.79
N ARG A 105 -4.90 4.63 9.67
CA ARG A 105 -4.57 4.24 11.05
C ARG A 105 -5.79 4.03 11.95
N ASN A 106 -6.97 4.48 11.53
CA ASN A 106 -8.21 4.14 12.22
C ASN A 106 -8.68 2.73 11.84
N LEU A 107 -8.36 2.27 10.63
CA LEU A 107 -8.64 0.92 10.18
C LEU A 107 -7.62 -0.09 10.68
N PHE A 108 -6.35 0.28 10.70
CA PHE A 108 -5.22 -0.55 11.12
C PHE A 108 -4.65 0.04 12.41
N ILE A 109 -5.23 -0.36 13.54
CA ILE A 109 -4.96 0.24 14.85
C ILE A 109 -3.52 -0.06 15.26
N LYS A 110 -2.79 1.00 15.66
CA LYS A 110 -1.38 0.89 16.01
C LYS A 110 -1.12 -0.06 17.17
N ASP A 111 -2.01 -0.10 18.16
CA ASP A 111 -1.86 -0.96 19.33
C ASP A 111 -1.89 -2.45 18.96
N ASP A 112 -2.49 -2.80 17.84
CA ASP A 112 -2.54 -4.18 17.34
C ASP A 112 -1.23 -4.61 16.68
N ASP A 113 -0.33 -3.69 16.36
CA ASP A 113 0.92 -3.99 15.65
C ASP A 113 1.77 -5.05 16.37
N ILE A 114 1.71 -5.09 17.70
CA ILE A 114 2.45 -6.06 18.52
C ILE A 114 1.83 -7.46 18.51
N LEU A 115 0.60 -7.60 18.04
CA LEU A 115 -0.16 -8.86 18.06
C LEU A 115 0.01 -9.66 16.76
N TYR A 116 0.55 -9.05 15.69
CA TYR A 116 0.70 -9.71 14.40
C TYR A 116 1.90 -10.64 14.34
N ASN A 117 1.80 -11.67 13.51
CA ASN A 117 2.90 -12.56 13.18
C ASN A 117 3.68 -11.97 12.01
N TYR A 118 4.84 -11.40 12.29
CA TYR A 118 5.69 -10.80 11.27
C TYR A 118 6.50 -11.88 10.55
N LEU A 119 6.58 -11.76 9.23
CA LEU A 119 7.42 -12.61 8.41
C LEU A 119 8.89 -12.28 8.66
N ASP A 120 9.76 -13.23 8.35
CA ASP A 120 11.20 -13.10 8.55
C ASP A 120 11.92 -13.33 7.22
N ASP A 121 12.86 -12.44 6.91
CA ASP A 121 13.73 -12.56 5.75
C ASP A 121 15.18 -12.43 6.20
N ASP A 122 15.90 -13.57 6.21
CA ASP A 122 17.31 -13.66 6.64
C ASP A 122 17.56 -13.03 8.02
N GLY A 123 16.67 -13.30 8.99
CA GLY A 123 16.78 -12.79 10.34
C GLY A 123 16.23 -11.38 10.55
N ILE A 124 15.71 -10.75 9.50
CA ILE A 124 15.12 -9.41 9.57
C ILE A 124 13.60 -9.53 9.52
N SER A 125 12.93 -8.94 10.52
CA SER A 125 11.46 -8.88 10.55
C SER A 125 10.96 -7.94 9.45
N ILE A 126 10.03 -8.43 8.65
CA ILE A 126 9.39 -7.67 7.58
C ILE A 126 7.89 -7.57 7.83
N GLU A 127 7.05 -7.41 6.79
CA GLU A 127 5.61 -7.25 6.97
C GLU A 127 4.96 -8.45 7.68
N PRO A 128 3.78 -8.28 8.35
CA PRO A 128 3.06 -9.40 8.95
C PRO A 128 2.46 -10.31 7.88
N GLU A 129 2.08 -11.52 8.28
CA GLU A 129 1.38 -12.46 7.39
C GLU A 129 0.07 -11.85 6.88
N TYR A 130 -0.66 -11.16 7.73
CA TYR A 130 -1.86 -10.38 7.40
C TYR A 130 -2.14 -9.38 8.52
N TYR A 131 -2.89 -8.34 8.17
CA TYR A 131 -3.46 -7.39 9.13
C TYR A 131 -4.90 -7.76 9.45
N ILE A 132 -5.42 -7.22 10.55
CA ILE A 132 -6.84 -7.32 10.89
C ILE A 132 -7.39 -5.90 10.99
N PRO A 133 -7.93 -5.34 9.89
CA PRO A 133 -8.51 -4.00 9.92
C PRO A 133 -9.82 -4.01 10.72
N SER A 134 -10.20 -2.85 11.26
CA SER A 134 -11.43 -2.69 12.04
C SER A 134 -12.71 -2.88 11.21
N ILE A 135 -12.61 -2.75 9.88
CA ILE A 135 -13.70 -3.10 8.94
C ILE A 135 -13.13 -3.95 7.79
N PRO A 136 -13.93 -4.84 7.18
CA PRO A 136 -13.43 -5.75 6.15
C PRO A 136 -13.19 -5.03 4.82
N LEU A 137 -11.94 -4.70 4.53
CA LEU A 137 -11.55 -3.99 3.31
C LEU A 137 -11.89 -4.76 2.03
N ILE A 138 -11.86 -6.09 2.08
CA ILE A 138 -12.21 -6.91 0.91
C ILE A 138 -13.65 -6.68 0.46
N LEU A 139 -14.56 -6.36 1.39
CA LEU A 139 -15.95 -6.05 1.06
C LEU A 139 -16.11 -4.62 0.54
N ILE A 140 -15.20 -3.72 0.90
CA ILE A 140 -15.25 -2.31 0.50
C ILE A 140 -14.62 -2.10 -0.86
N ASN A 141 -13.39 -2.59 -1.05
CA ASN A 141 -12.61 -2.38 -2.28
C ASN A 141 -12.77 -3.51 -3.30
N GLY A 142 -13.32 -4.66 -2.88
CA GLY A 142 -13.51 -5.80 -3.76
C GLY A 142 -12.23 -6.60 -3.99
N ILE A 143 -12.36 -7.59 -4.87
CA ILE A 143 -11.27 -8.47 -5.30
C ILE A 143 -10.93 -8.09 -6.75
N CYS A 144 -10.07 -7.14 -6.96
CA CYS A 144 -9.65 -6.71 -8.30
C CYS A 144 -8.18 -6.98 -8.54
#